data_933382db35b9f24db321f7b0fd67b899
#
_entry.id   933382db35b9f24db321f7b0fd67b899
#
_cell.length_a   1.000
_cell.length_b   1.000
_cell.length_c   1.000
_cell.angle_alpha   90.00
_cell.angle_beta   90.00
_cell.angle_gamma   90.00
#
_symmetry.space_group_name_H-M   'P 1'
#
loop_
_entity.id
_entity.type
_entity.pdbx_description
1 polymer ?
#
loop_
_entity_poly.entity_id
_entity_poly.type
_entity_poly.pdbx_seq_one_letter_code
_entity_poly.pdbx_strand_id
1 'polypeptide(L)'
;MNIKAIAKEVLEFLIYLIIMVAAVIALRHFVVESFRVDGHSMDYTLQHDERLFMWKLAKIERFDVVVIKAPSDPSKRYIKRVIGVPGDTIEVRDDKLYLNGVATDEPYLAEKVKEYQAANPNGNFTQNFTLAQVAGASTVPEGKYFVLGDNRQNSLDGRSFGFIDANTVEGEADVSYWPLNRLEIGRAHV
;
A
#
# COMPACT_ATOMS: atom_id res chain seq x y z
N MET A 1 13.87 -36.05 44.87
CA MET A 1 13.77 -35.19 43.68
C MET A 1 15.10 -34.44 43.55
N ASN A 2 15.78 -34.57 42.43
CA ASN A 2 17.15 -33.99 42.30
C ASN A 2 17.05 -32.51 41.92
N ILE A 3 17.26 -31.61 42.86
CA ILE A 3 17.13 -30.16 42.71
C ILE A 3 18.00 -29.64 41.54
N LYS A 4 19.18 -30.24 41.33
CA LYS A 4 20.07 -29.85 40.21
C LYS A 4 19.48 -30.20 38.84
N ALA A 5 18.74 -31.33 38.72
CA ALA A 5 18.07 -31.70 37.48
C ALA A 5 16.92 -30.74 37.16
N ILE A 6 16.12 -30.41 38.15
CA ILE A 6 15.01 -29.45 38.01
C ILE A 6 15.55 -28.05 37.62
N ALA A 7 16.63 -27.60 38.27
CA ALA A 7 17.24 -26.32 37.97
C ALA A 7 17.77 -26.27 36.51
N LYS A 8 18.31 -27.37 35.99
CA LYS A 8 18.75 -27.48 34.60
C LYS A 8 17.57 -27.40 33.63
N GLU A 9 16.50 -28.17 33.89
CA GLU A 9 15.30 -28.16 33.05
C GLU A 9 14.62 -26.77 33.01
N VAL A 10 14.53 -26.10 34.16
CA VAL A 10 14.03 -24.73 34.25
C VAL A 10 14.91 -23.75 33.46
N LEU A 11 16.22 -23.87 33.56
CA LEU A 11 17.15 -23.03 32.82
C LEU A 11 17.03 -23.23 31.29
N GLU A 12 16.95 -24.49 30.84
CA GLU A 12 16.73 -24.80 29.43
C GLU A 12 15.41 -24.24 28.93
N PHE A 13 14.31 -24.39 29.67
CA PHE A 13 13.02 -23.80 29.36
C PHE A 13 13.10 -22.27 29.24
N LEU A 14 13.77 -21.58 30.15
CA LEU A 14 13.94 -20.14 30.11
C LEU A 14 14.75 -19.68 28.87
N ILE A 15 15.79 -20.44 28.52
CA ILE A 15 16.59 -20.18 27.34
C ILE A 15 15.70 -20.27 26.07
N TYR A 16 14.92 -21.35 25.90
CA TYR A 16 14.02 -21.50 24.77
C TYR A 16 12.95 -20.41 24.73
N LEU A 17 12.41 -20.02 25.88
CA LEU A 17 11.45 -18.94 25.97
C LEU A 17 12.06 -17.60 25.52
N ILE A 18 13.29 -17.30 25.95
CA ILE A 18 14.00 -16.08 25.53
C ILE A 18 14.25 -16.09 24.02
N ILE A 19 14.72 -17.22 23.48
CA ILE A 19 14.95 -17.36 22.03
C ILE A 19 13.64 -17.15 21.24
N MET A 20 12.56 -17.77 21.70
CA MET A 20 11.24 -17.62 21.05
C MET A 20 10.77 -16.17 21.08
N VAL A 21 10.85 -15.51 22.22
CA VAL A 21 10.47 -14.09 22.34
C VAL A 21 11.33 -13.21 21.45
N ALA A 22 12.65 -13.43 21.44
CA ALA A 22 13.56 -12.70 20.57
C ALA A 22 13.25 -12.91 19.08
N ALA A 23 12.91 -14.13 18.69
CA ALA A 23 12.53 -14.45 17.30
C ALA A 23 11.21 -13.73 16.91
N VAL A 24 10.20 -13.71 17.79
CA VAL A 24 8.93 -12.99 17.55
C VAL A 24 9.17 -11.48 17.41
N ILE A 25 10.00 -10.91 18.30
CA ILE A 25 10.36 -9.48 18.22
C ILE A 25 11.08 -9.18 16.90
N ALA A 26 12.04 -10.01 16.54
CA ALA A 26 12.77 -9.86 15.27
C ALA A 26 11.82 -9.95 14.06
N LEU A 27 10.92 -10.92 14.04
CA LEU A 27 9.91 -11.07 12.98
C LEU A 27 9.06 -9.79 12.84
N ARG A 28 8.52 -9.30 13.96
CA ARG A 28 7.71 -8.07 13.95
C ARG A 28 8.49 -6.83 13.55
N HIS A 29 9.76 -6.76 13.91
CA HIS A 29 10.58 -5.59 13.60
C HIS A 29 11.04 -5.56 12.13
N PHE A 30 11.45 -6.70 11.59
CA PHE A 30 12.09 -6.76 10.28
C PHE A 30 11.16 -7.22 9.14
N VAL A 31 10.10 -7.94 9.43
CA VAL A 31 9.30 -8.60 8.38
C VAL A 31 7.88 -8.07 8.31
N VAL A 32 7.17 -7.98 9.44
CA VAL A 32 5.75 -7.65 9.46
C VAL A 32 5.47 -6.56 10.48
N GLU A 33 4.72 -5.55 10.08
CA GLU A 33 4.23 -4.51 10.98
C GLU A 33 2.71 -4.39 10.85
N SER A 34 2.03 -4.22 11.98
CA SER A 34 0.61 -3.89 12.02
C SER A 34 0.43 -2.39 12.07
N PHE A 35 -0.45 -1.84 11.25
CA PHE A 35 -0.79 -0.43 11.26
C PHE A 35 -2.31 -0.22 11.09
N ARG A 36 -2.75 1.00 11.41
CA ARG A 36 -4.15 1.43 11.28
C ARG A 36 -4.24 2.45 10.16
N VAL A 37 -5.26 2.31 9.31
CA VAL A 37 -5.56 3.27 8.25
C VAL A 37 -6.08 4.56 8.88
N ASP A 38 -5.42 5.66 8.60
CA ASP A 38 -5.86 7.00 8.98
C ASP A 38 -6.09 7.84 7.74
N GLY A 39 -7.36 8.20 7.51
CA GLY A 39 -7.77 9.00 6.35
C GLY A 39 -8.64 8.24 5.35
N HIS A 40 -8.99 8.93 4.27
CA HIS A 40 -10.00 8.53 3.29
C HIS A 40 -9.46 8.39 1.87
N SER A 41 -8.15 8.48 1.69
CA SER A 41 -7.53 8.47 0.35
C SER A 41 -7.56 7.12 -0.36
N MET A 42 -7.83 6.05 0.38
CA MET A 42 -7.99 4.68 -0.11
C MET A 42 -9.41 4.15 0.07
N ASP A 43 -10.37 5.02 0.44
CA ASP A 43 -11.78 4.64 0.52
C ASP A 43 -12.19 3.93 -0.77
N TYR A 44 -13.09 2.98 -0.63
CA TYR A 44 -13.52 1.94 -1.56
C TYR A 44 -12.72 0.65 -1.42
N THR A 45 -11.39 0.71 -1.30
CA THR A 45 -10.55 -0.47 -1.03
C THR A 45 -10.28 -0.63 0.46
N LEU A 46 -9.79 0.41 1.12
CA LEU A 46 -9.47 0.43 2.55
C LEU A 46 -10.21 1.57 3.24
N GLN A 47 -10.84 1.29 4.36
CA GLN A 47 -11.59 2.29 5.12
C GLN A 47 -10.78 2.85 6.29
N HIS A 48 -11.17 4.04 6.72
CA HIS A 48 -10.65 4.62 7.96
C HIS A 48 -10.85 3.65 9.13
N ASP A 49 -9.87 3.58 10.03
CA ASP A 49 -9.81 2.68 11.20
C ASP A 49 -9.58 1.19 10.89
N GLU A 50 -9.49 0.81 9.65
CA GLU A 50 -9.12 -0.55 9.26
C GLU A 50 -7.68 -0.87 9.69
N ARG A 51 -7.43 -2.11 10.13
CA ARG A 51 -6.09 -2.55 10.56
C ARG A 51 -5.56 -3.58 9.60
N LEU A 52 -4.34 -3.34 9.15
CA LEU A 52 -3.65 -4.14 8.13
C LEU A 52 -2.30 -4.62 8.64
N PHE A 53 -1.83 -5.71 8.05
CA PHE A 53 -0.43 -6.09 8.11
C PHE A 53 0.31 -5.53 6.90
N MET A 54 1.50 -5.01 7.16
CA MET A 54 2.45 -4.55 6.16
C MET A 54 3.64 -5.49 6.12
N TRP A 55 3.99 -5.96 4.94
CA TRP A 55 5.16 -6.79 4.67
C TRP A 55 6.33 -5.91 4.23
N LYS A 56 7.36 -5.80 5.07
CA LYS A 56 8.51 -4.91 4.83
C LYS A 56 9.48 -5.43 3.79
N LEU A 57 9.48 -6.72 3.54
CA LEU A 57 10.41 -7.39 2.61
C LEU A 57 9.74 -7.72 1.26
N ALA A 58 8.53 -7.24 1.01
CA ALA A 58 7.85 -7.46 -0.25
C ALA A 58 8.61 -6.79 -1.40
N LYS A 59 8.66 -7.48 -2.54
CA LYS A 59 9.06 -6.86 -3.81
C LYS A 59 7.85 -6.11 -4.35
N ILE A 60 7.97 -4.80 -4.44
CA ILE A 60 6.85 -3.96 -4.86
C ILE A 60 6.65 -4.07 -6.36
N GLU A 61 5.42 -4.35 -6.75
CA GLU A 61 4.98 -4.51 -8.13
C GLU A 61 3.86 -3.52 -8.47
N ARG A 62 3.44 -3.53 -9.72
CA ARG A 62 2.35 -2.65 -10.19
C ARG A 62 1.02 -3.11 -9.57
N PHE A 63 0.24 -2.15 -9.13
CA PHE A 63 -1.04 -2.27 -8.42
C PHE A 63 -0.95 -2.68 -6.95
N ASP A 64 0.22 -2.93 -6.40
CA ASP A 64 0.36 -3.16 -4.96
C ASP A 64 -0.08 -1.93 -4.17
N VAL A 65 -0.73 -2.19 -3.04
CA VAL A 65 -1.01 -1.16 -2.05
C VAL A 65 0.20 -1.05 -1.12
N VAL A 66 0.77 0.14 -1.01
CA VAL A 66 2.00 0.36 -0.26
C VAL A 66 1.83 1.41 0.82
N VAL A 67 2.58 1.23 1.90
CA VAL A 67 2.79 2.25 2.93
C VAL A 67 4.05 3.02 2.60
N ILE A 68 3.94 4.34 2.50
CA ILE A 68 5.04 5.23 2.15
C ILE A 68 5.22 6.31 3.21
N LYS A 69 6.43 6.81 3.38
CA LYS A 69 6.65 8.06 4.11
C LYS A 69 6.09 9.22 3.29
N ALA A 70 5.31 10.09 3.95
CA ALA A 70 4.69 11.21 3.26
C ALA A 70 5.77 12.18 2.72
N PRO A 71 5.72 12.58 1.43
CA PRO A 71 6.75 13.44 0.84
C PRO A 71 6.93 14.80 1.53
N SER A 72 5.83 15.36 2.06
CA SER A 72 5.84 16.65 2.74
C SER A 72 6.21 16.58 4.22
N ASP A 73 6.07 15.40 4.85
CA ASP A 73 6.32 15.20 6.28
C ASP A 73 6.67 13.73 6.53
N PRO A 74 7.95 13.35 6.52
CA PRO A 74 8.39 11.97 6.70
C PRO A 74 8.02 11.32 8.04
N SER A 75 7.50 12.10 9.01
CA SER A 75 6.95 11.57 10.26
C SER A 75 5.56 10.94 10.07
N LYS A 76 4.89 11.26 8.95
CA LYS A 76 3.58 10.73 8.57
C LYS A 76 3.72 9.62 7.54
N ARG A 77 2.76 8.72 7.56
CA ARG A 77 2.64 7.61 6.60
C ARG A 77 1.43 7.82 5.72
N TYR A 78 1.57 7.57 4.43
CA TYR A 78 0.47 7.49 3.49
C TYR A 78 0.32 6.06 2.99
N ILE A 79 -0.92 5.69 2.68
CA ILE A 79 -1.24 4.44 1.99
C ILE A 79 -1.67 4.82 0.59
N LYS A 80 -1.06 4.20 -0.42
CA LYS A 80 -1.32 4.47 -1.83
C LYS A 80 -1.16 3.19 -2.65
N ARG A 81 -1.73 3.19 -3.86
CA ARG A 81 -1.52 2.13 -4.84
C ARG A 81 -0.44 2.52 -5.83
N VAL A 82 0.46 1.60 -6.11
CA VAL A 82 1.49 1.75 -7.16
C VAL A 82 0.81 1.62 -8.52
N ILE A 83 0.82 2.69 -9.30
CA ILE A 83 0.27 2.67 -10.67
C ILE A 83 1.38 2.53 -11.70
N GLY A 84 2.56 3.08 -11.41
CA GLY A 84 3.71 2.98 -12.30
C GLY A 84 4.97 2.59 -11.60
N VAL A 85 5.70 1.70 -12.26
CA VAL A 85 7.05 1.26 -11.89
C VAL A 85 8.07 1.85 -12.87
N PRO A 86 9.39 1.82 -12.58
CA PRO A 86 10.42 2.38 -13.46
C PRO A 86 10.24 2.01 -14.94
N GLY A 87 10.32 3.01 -15.81
CA GLY A 87 10.16 2.86 -17.27
C GLY A 87 8.72 3.02 -17.79
N ASP A 88 7.70 2.96 -16.92
CA ASP A 88 6.31 3.07 -17.36
C ASP A 88 5.95 4.48 -17.84
N THR A 89 5.16 4.56 -18.91
CA THR A 89 4.36 5.73 -19.26
C THR A 89 2.96 5.58 -18.70
N ILE A 90 2.36 6.67 -18.19
CA ILE A 90 1.03 6.67 -17.60
C ILE A 90 0.22 7.83 -18.17
N GLU A 91 -0.97 7.51 -18.61
CA GLU A 91 -1.99 8.46 -19.00
C GLU A 91 -3.33 7.99 -18.42
N VAL A 92 -4.13 8.91 -17.91
CA VAL A 92 -5.55 8.66 -17.61
C VAL A 92 -6.38 9.57 -18.50
N ARG A 93 -7.32 8.97 -19.24
CA ARG A 93 -8.24 9.66 -20.13
C ARG A 93 -9.62 9.01 -20.05
N ASP A 94 -10.62 9.82 -19.74
CA ASP A 94 -12.03 9.43 -19.67
C ASP A 94 -12.24 8.19 -18.77
N ASP A 95 -11.72 8.27 -17.55
CA ASP A 95 -11.70 7.20 -16.54
C ASP A 95 -11.00 5.91 -16.98
N LYS A 96 -10.19 5.96 -18.03
CA LYS A 96 -9.41 4.80 -18.51
C LYS A 96 -7.93 5.05 -18.27
N LEU A 97 -7.29 4.09 -17.58
CA LEU A 97 -5.84 4.06 -17.39
C LEU A 97 -5.16 3.48 -18.64
N TYR A 98 -4.13 4.15 -19.10
CA TYR A 98 -3.23 3.67 -20.15
C TYR A 98 -1.83 3.51 -19.56
N LEU A 99 -1.33 2.29 -19.56
CA LEU A 99 0.04 1.96 -19.18
C LEU A 99 0.81 1.57 -20.44
N ASN A 100 1.90 2.27 -20.70
CA ASN A 100 2.73 2.04 -21.88
C ASN A 100 1.92 2.08 -23.20
N GLY A 101 0.91 2.96 -23.26
CA GLY A 101 -0.01 3.11 -24.37
C GLY A 101 -1.10 2.05 -24.46
N VAL A 102 -1.13 1.06 -23.57
CA VAL A 102 -2.14 0.00 -23.53
C VAL A 102 -3.20 0.32 -22.48
N ALA A 103 -4.46 0.28 -22.89
CA ALA A 103 -5.60 0.43 -21.97
C ALA A 103 -5.59 -0.69 -20.94
N THR A 104 -5.58 -0.32 -19.68
CA THR A 104 -5.46 -1.24 -18.55
C THR A 104 -6.66 -1.07 -17.62
N ASP A 105 -7.27 -2.17 -17.23
CA ASP A 105 -8.41 -2.14 -16.34
C ASP A 105 -7.98 -1.92 -14.89
N GLU A 106 -8.82 -1.22 -14.14
CA GLU A 106 -8.70 -0.99 -12.70
C GLU A 106 -9.92 -1.60 -11.99
N PRO A 107 -10.00 -2.94 -11.85
CA PRO A 107 -11.18 -3.63 -11.34
C PRO A 107 -11.57 -3.20 -9.93
N TYR A 108 -10.59 -2.81 -9.12
CA TYR A 108 -10.80 -2.27 -7.77
C TYR A 108 -11.56 -0.92 -7.74
N LEU A 109 -11.69 -0.23 -8.87
CA LEU A 109 -12.45 1.03 -9.00
C LEU A 109 -13.75 0.86 -9.79
N ALA A 110 -13.98 -0.27 -10.45
CA ALA A 110 -15.02 -0.42 -11.46
C ALA A 110 -16.42 -0.03 -10.96
N GLU A 111 -16.79 -0.45 -9.73
CA GLU A 111 -18.08 -0.10 -9.14
C GLU A 111 -18.19 1.41 -8.86
N LYS A 112 -17.11 2.01 -8.35
CA LYS A 112 -17.11 3.44 -7.98
C LYS A 112 -17.10 4.36 -9.19
N VAL A 113 -16.37 3.99 -10.23
CA VAL A 113 -16.44 4.69 -11.51
C VAL A 113 -17.87 4.66 -12.05
N LYS A 114 -18.51 3.48 -12.04
CA LYS A 114 -19.90 3.33 -12.49
C LYS A 114 -20.89 4.14 -11.67
N GLU A 115 -20.79 4.11 -10.33
CA GLU A 115 -21.62 4.92 -9.43
C GLU A 115 -21.44 6.42 -9.69
N TYR A 116 -20.17 6.86 -9.82
CA TYR A 116 -19.86 8.27 -10.06
C TYR A 116 -20.41 8.74 -11.40
N GLN A 117 -20.21 7.98 -12.48
CA GLN A 117 -20.68 8.31 -13.82
C GLN A 117 -22.22 8.33 -13.91
N ALA A 118 -22.90 7.45 -13.17
CA ALA A 118 -24.36 7.46 -13.09
C ALA A 118 -24.90 8.76 -12.45
N ALA A 119 -24.19 9.29 -11.44
CA ALA A 119 -24.54 10.55 -10.79
C ALA A 119 -24.02 11.78 -11.56
N ASN A 120 -22.96 11.63 -12.37
CA ASN A 120 -22.26 12.70 -13.09
C ASN A 120 -22.00 12.30 -14.54
N PRO A 121 -23.00 12.30 -15.44
CA PRO A 121 -22.88 11.74 -16.80
C PRO A 121 -21.79 12.37 -17.68
N ASN A 122 -21.36 13.60 -17.35
CA ASN A 122 -20.32 14.33 -18.08
C ASN A 122 -19.03 14.51 -17.25
N GLY A 123 -18.94 13.84 -16.10
CA GLY A 123 -17.81 13.96 -15.20
C GLY A 123 -16.92 12.73 -15.24
N ASN A 124 -15.62 12.90 -14.99
CA ASN A 124 -14.68 11.81 -14.81
C ASN A 124 -14.41 11.59 -13.31
N PHE A 125 -14.46 10.34 -12.87
CA PHE A 125 -14.08 9.94 -11.52
C PHE A 125 -12.60 10.20 -11.25
N THR A 126 -11.75 9.91 -12.25
CA THR A 126 -10.34 10.28 -12.24
C THR A 126 -10.12 11.40 -13.25
N GLN A 127 -9.56 12.52 -12.82
CA GLN A 127 -9.20 13.60 -13.73
C GLN A 127 -8.23 13.10 -14.79
N ASN A 128 -8.38 13.61 -16.02
CA ASN A 128 -7.46 13.30 -17.12
C ASN A 128 -6.08 13.89 -16.84
N PHE A 129 -5.03 13.09 -17.00
CA PHE A 129 -3.64 13.56 -16.87
C PHE A 129 -2.67 12.67 -17.64
N THR A 130 -1.48 13.20 -17.88
CA THR A 130 -0.28 12.45 -18.30
C THR A 130 0.82 12.65 -17.25
N LEU A 131 1.79 11.74 -17.18
CA LEU A 131 2.96 11.90 -16.28
C LEU A 131 3.69 13.24 -16.54
N ALA A 132 3.81 13.65 -17.80
CA ALA A 132 4.46 14.90 -18.15
C ALA A 132 3.77 16.12 -17.52
N GLN A 133 2.43 16.10 -17.41
CA GLN A 133 1.66 17.19 -16.81
C GLN A 133 1.78 17.23 -15.28
N VAL A 134 1.78 16.06 -14.61
CA VAL A 134 1.69 15.99 -13.15
C VAL A 134 3.03 15.75 -12.46
N ALA A 135 4.01 15.17 -13.16
CA ALA A 135 5.30 14.81 -12.59
C ALA A 135 6.51 15.31 -13.38
N GLY A 136 6.29 16.02 -14.51
CA GLY A 136 7.35 16.64 -15.30
C GLY A 136 8.24 15.68 -16.08
N ALA A 137 7.84 14.40 -16.21
CA ALA A 137 8.57 13.38 -16.97
C ALA A 137 7.62 12.50 -17.75
N SER A 138 8.04 12.00 -18.91
CA SER A 138 7.22 11.12 -19.75
C SER A 138 7.16 9.68 -19.26
N THR A 139 8.15 9.26 -18.48
CA THR A 139 8.25 7.91 -17.90
C THR A 139 8.60 7.99 -16.42
N VAL A 140 8.24 6.95 -15.67
CA VAL A 140 8.65 6.79 -14.27
C VAL A 140 10.17 6.58 -14.23
N PRO A 141 10.94 7.42 -13.50
CA PRO A 141 12.40 7.28 -13.42
C PRO A 141 12.82 6.01 -12.66
N GLU A 142 14.07 5.57 -12.91
CA GLU A 142 14.69 4.48 -12.13
C GLU A 142 14.71 4.81 -10.63
N GLY A 143 14.41 3.80 -9.81
CA GLY A 143 14.35 3.93 -8.35
C GLY A 143 13.16 4.72 -7.82
N LYS A 144 12.15 5.00 -8.65
CA LYS A 144 10.94 5.73 -8.27
C LYS A 144 9.68 4.95 -8.61
N TYR A 145 8.59 5.31 -7.93
CA TYR A 145 7.24 4.84 -8.24
C TYR A 145 6.30 6.03 -8.46
N PHE A 146 5.26 5.80 -9.24
CA PHE A 146 4.12 6.71 -9.33
C PHE A 146 2.92 6.07 -8.64
N VAL A 147 2.33 6.77 -7.68
CA VAL A 147 1.29 6.22 -6.81
C VAL A 147 0.03 7.06 -6.83
N LEU A 148 -1.13 6.41 -6.76
CA LEU A 148 -2.43 7.07 -6.62
C LEU A 148 -3.18 6.54 -5.40
N GLY A 149 -4.09 7.37 -4.87
CA GLY A 149 -5.11 6.89 -3.95
C GLY A 149 -6.29 6.30 -4.71
N ASP A 150 -6.93 5.29 -4.16
CA ASP A 150 -8.12 4.68 -4.77
C ASP A 150 -9.33 5.62 -4.70
N ASN A 151 -9.39 6.48 -3.67
CA ASN A 151 -10.32 7.62 -3.67
C ASN A 151 -9.79 8.74 -4.57
N ARG A 152 -9.94 8.58 -5.88
CA ARG A 152 -9.44 9.50 -6.90
C ARG A 152 -9.92 10.94 -6.73
N GLN A 153 -11.08 11.13 -6.14
CA GLN A 153 -11.69 12.43 -5.88
C GLN A 153 -11.10 13.13 -4.66
N ASN A 154 -10.58 12.36 -3.68
CA ASN A 154 -10.08 12.88 -2.41
C ASN A 154 -8.77 12.19 -2.00
N SER A 155 -7.73 12.40 -2.78
CA SER A 155 -6.40 11.87 -2.48
C SER A 155 -5.30 12.86 -2.79
N LEU A 156 -4.43 13.11 -1.83
CA LEU A 156 -3.14 13.74 -2.06
C LEU A 156 -2.16 12.63 -2.48
N ASP A 157 -1.79 12.58 -3.77
CA ASP A 157 -1.02 11.51 -4.36
C ASP A 157 -0.08 12.01 -5.48
N GLY A 158 0.43 11.11 -6.32
CA GLY A 158 1.38 11.41 -7.37
C GLY A 158 0.93 12.50 -8.35
N ARG A 159 -0.36 12.77 -8.48
CA ARG A 159 -0.88 13.90 -9.27
C ARG A 159 -0.50 15.26 -8.66
N SER A 160 -0.24 15.29 -7.35
CA SER A 160 0.10 16.52 -6.61
C SER A 160 1.58 16.61 -6.26
N PHE A 161 2.23 15.50 -5.88
CA PHE A 161 3.62 15.52 -5.43
C PHE A 161 4.61 14.83 -6.38
N GLY A 162 4.12 14.28 -7.52
CA GLY A 162 4.95 13.59 -8.50
C GLY A 162 5.34 12.18 -8.06
N PHE A 163 6.59 11.82 -8.33
CA PHE A 163 7.14 10.49 -7.99
C PHE A 163 7.54 10.42 -6.53
N ILE A 164 7.52 9.19 -6.00
CA ILE A 164 8.13 8.84 -4.71
C ILE A 164 9.42 8.06 -4.94
N ASP A 165 10.39 8.18 -4.05
CA ASP A 165 11.59 7.34 -4.07
C ASP A 165 11.26 5.94 -3.54
N ALA A 166 11.78 4.90 -4.19
CA ALA A 166 11.54 3.51 -3.79
C ALA A 166 11.95 3.23 -2.33
N ASN A 167 12.98 3.92 -1.82
CA ASN A 167 13.44 3.81 -0.43
C ASN A 167 12.48 4.45 0.60
N THR A 168 11.49 5.21 0.16
CA THR A 168 10.45 5.76 1.04
C THR A 168 9.28 4.80 1.23
N VAL A 169 9.23 3.72 0.47
CA VAL A 169 8.25 2.64 0.63
C VAL A 169 8.66 1.79 1.83
N GLU A 170 7.80 1.71 2.82
CA GLU A 170 8.06 0.94 4.05
C GLU A 170 7.64 -0.52 3.92
N GLY A 171 6.72 -0.82 3.00
CA GLY A 171 6.27 -2.18 2.70
C GLY A 171 4.93 -2.20 1.98
N GLU A 172 4.49 -3.42 1.66
CA GLU A 172 3.22 -3.72 1.02
C GLU A 172 2.13 -3.99 2.07
N ALA A 173 0.95 -3.41 1.87
CA ALA A 173 -0.23 -3.58 2.72
C ALA A 173 -1.19 -4.59 2.06
N ASP A 174 -1.13 -5.86 2.45
CA ASP A 174 -1.83 -6.93 1.75
C ASP A 174 -3.02 -7.52 2.53
N VAL A 175 -2.94 -7.60 3.84
CA VAL A 175 -3.93 -8.32 4.66
C VAL A 175 -4.62 -7.39 5.63
N SER A 176 -5.93 -7.17 5.43
CA SER A 176 -6.80 -6.57 6.44
C SER A 176 -7.24 -7.62 7.46
N TYR A 177 -6.98 -7.39 8.75
CA TYR A 177 -7.38 -8.30 9.81
C TYR A 177 -8.45 -7.73 10.76
N TRP A 178 -8.76 -6.45 10.64
CA TRP A 178 -9.81 -5.80 11.42
C TRP A 178 -10.50 -4.69 10.62
N PRO A 179 -11.83 -4.59 10.65
CA PRO A 179 -12.79 -5.42 11.40
C PRO A 179 -12.95 -6.83 10.79
N LEU A 180 -13.28 -7.83 11.63
CA LEU A 180 -13.31 -9.25 11.22
C LEU A 180 -14.32 -9.56 10.11
N ASN A 181 -15.37 -8.77 9.97
CA ASN A 181 -16.36 -8.89 8.88
C ASN A 181 -15.83 -8.38 7.52
N ARG A 182 -14.61 -7.87 7.48
CA ARG A 182 -13.88 -7.41 6.30
C ARG A 182 -12.50 -8.05 6.20
N LEU A 183 -12.36 -9.24 6.80
CA LEU A 183 -11.14 -10.03 6.68
C LEU A 183 -10.97 -10.42 5.21
N GLU A 184 -10.02 -9.82 4.53
CA GLU A 184 -9.70 -10.12 3.15
C GLU A 184 -8.19 -10.22 2.98
N ILE A 185 -7.78 -11.28 2.27
CA ILE A 185 -6.39 -11.55 1.90
C ILE A 185 -6.27 -11.20 0.42
N GLY A 186 -5.28 -10.39 0.06
CA GLY A 186 -4.96 -10.13 -1.35
C GLY A 186 -5.83 -9.08 -2.04
N ARG A 187 -6.42 -8.12 -1.33
CA ARG A 187 -7.12 -6.97 -1.97
C ARG A 187 -6.20 -6.08 -2.82
N ALA A 188 -4.90 -6.23 -2.65
CA ALA A 188 -3.94 -5.43 -3.39
C ALA A 188 -3.85 -5.82 -4.88
N HIS A 189 -4.18 -7.07 -5.22
CA HIS A 189 -3.91 -7.68 -6.53
C HIS A 189 -5.13 -7.92 -7.42
N VAL A 190 -6.27 -7.27 -7.19
CA VAL A 190 -7.47 -7.50 -8.02
C VAL A 190 -7.65 -6.44 -9.08
#